data_8343ce281a8198df51d3cd280394b152
#
_entry.id   8343ce281a8198df51d3cd280394b152
#
_cell.length_a   1.000
_cell.length_b   1.000
_cell.length_c   1.000
_cell.angle_alpha   90.00
_cell.angle_beta   90.00
_cell.angle_gamma   90.00
#
_symmetry.space_group_name_H-M   'P 1'
#
loop_
_entity.id
_entity.type
_entity.pdbx_description
1 polymer ?
#
loop_
_entity_poly.entity_id
_entity_poly.type
_entity_poly.pdbx_seq_one_letter_code
_entity_poly.pdbx_strand_id
1 'polypeptide(L)'
;MLDDFFIRALIAGAGIALITGPLGCFVIWRRLSFFAGTLAHSALLGVTLALVLELNIAFSVFLISAVLAILLLQLQTKTNLPNDALLGLLAHSSLAIGLVIIGFLTTIRFDVMGLLFGDILAVSQSDLLLIWGGGVFILIILKIIWKPLFASTINYDLAKAEGMNPDRYNAIFTILMAAIIAISIKIVGLLLITGMLIIPAALARNISNNPLQMVASATIGGLLSIFIGLFSSLKFNTASGPSIITAALILFCFSLIKFKKYSELKK
;
A
#
# COMPACT_ATOMS: atom_id res chain seq x y z
N MET A 1 5.37 26.23 -11.95
CA MET A 1 5.43 24.75 -12.14
C MET A 1 4.59 23.98 -11.11
N LEU A 2 4.66 24.28 -9.82
CA LEU A 2 3.82 23.62 -8.80
C LEU A 2 2.36 24.12 -8.77
N ASP A 3 2.02 25.09 -9.55
CA ASP A 3 0.63 25.60 -9.68
C ASP A 3 -0.20 24.74 -10.64
N ASP A 4 0.45 23.96 -11.49
CA ASP A 4 -0.21 23.01 -12.40
C ASP A 4 -0.64 21.76 -11.63
N PHE A 5 -1.94 21.48 -11.61
CA PHE A 5 -2.55 20.34 -10.92
C PHE A 5 -2.01 19.00 -11.44
N PHE A 6 -1.73 18.91 -12.74
CA PHE A 6 -1.24 17.68 -13.37
C PHE A 6 0.21 17.38 -12.94
N ILE A 7 1.05 18.41 -12.88
CA ILE A 7 2.44 18.28 -12.38
C ILE A 7 2.43 17.87 -10.90
N ARG A 8 1.56 18.44 -10.08
CA ARG A 8 1.41 18.01 -8.68
C ARG A 8 0.98 16.56 -8.57
N ALA A 9 0.02 16.12 -9.38
CA ALA A 9 -0.41 14.73 -9.42
C ALA A 9 0.73 13.76 -9.82
N LEU A 10 1.54 14.12 -10.83
CA LEU A 10 2.71 13.34 -11.22
C LEU A 10 3.76 13.23 -10.10
N ILE A 11 4.06 14.36 -9.42
CA ILE A 11 5.03 14.40 -8.31
C ILE A 11 4.51 13.58 -7.13
N ALA A 12 3.22 13.71 -6.78
CA ALA A 12 2.59 12.92 -5.73
C ALA A 12 2.63 11.42 -6.04
N GLY A 13 2.20 11.05 -7.23
CA GLY A 13 2.23 9.67 -7.70
C GLY A 13 3.64 9.09 -7.70
N ALA A 14 4.64 9.85 -8.20
CA ALA A 14 6.04 9.42 -8.17
C ALA A 14 6.53 9.16 -6.74
N GLY A 15 6.21 10.03 -5.78
CA GLY A 15 6.51 9.83 -4.36
C GLY A 15 5.90 8.54 -3.83
N ILE A 16 4.63 8.28 -4.14
CA ILE A 16 3.94 7.04 -3.74
C ILE A 16 4.60 5.81 -4.38
N ALA A 17 4.94 5.84 -5.68
CA ALA A 17 5.60 4.70 -6.35
C ALA A 17 6.97 4.37 -5.75
N LEU A 18 7.75 5.40 -5.38
CA LEU A 18 9.06 5.24 -4.72
C LEU A 18 8.93 4.51 -3.37
N ILE A 19 7.86 4.75 -2.63
CA ILE A 19 7.61 4.15 -1.32
C ILE A 19 6.99 2.76 -1.47
N THR A 20 5.98 2.64 -2.33
CA THR A 20 5.22 1.39 -2.51
C THR A 20 6.04 0.30 -3.22
N GLY A 21 7.01 0.66 -4.07
CA GLY A 21 7.89 -0.31 -4.72
C GLY A 21 8.63 -1.22 -3.73
N PRO A 22 9.48 -0.68 -2.84
CA PRO A 22 10.18 -1.47 -1.82
C PRO A 22 9.24 -2.17 -0.84
N LEU A 23 8.21 -1.50 -0.33
CA LEU A 23 7.23 -2.09 0.60
C LEU A 23 6.46 -3.22 -0.06
N GLY A 24 6.02 -3.04 -1.31
CA GLY A 24 5.31 -4.04 -2.10
C GLY A 24 6.14 -5.30 -2.35
N CYS A 25 7.45 -5.18 -2.52
CA CYS A 25 8.34 -6.34 -2.61
C CYS A 25 8.25 -7.20 -1.34
N PHE A 26 8.28 -6.59 -0.16
CA PHE A 26 8.09 -7.33 1.09
C PHE A 26 6.69 -7.94 1.22
N VAL A 27 5.65 -7.24 0.75
CA VAL A 27 4.28 -7.78 0.70
C VAL A 27 4.25 -9.07 -0.13
N ILE A 28 4.88 -9.08 -1.30
CA ILE A 28 4.93 -10.28 -2.18
C ILE A 28 5.79 -11.38 -1.57
N TRP A 29 7.00 -11.09 -1.06
CA TRP A 29 7.89 -12.09 -0.47
C TRP A 29 7.28 -12.78 0.75
N ARG A 30 6.51 -12.04 1.54
CA ARG A 30 5.86 -12.52 2.77
C ARG A 30 4.46 -13.07 2.56
N ARG A 31 3.98 -13.10 1.31
CA ARG A 31 2.62 -13.55 0.94
C ARG A 31 1.51 -12.78 1.69
N LEU A 32 1.70 -11.48 1.89
CA LEU A 32 0.79 -10.60 2.60
C LEU A 32 -0.10 -9.78 1.63
N SER A 33 -0.47 -10.32 0.47
CA SER A 33 -1.21 -9.58 -0.56
C SER A 33 -2.55 -9.04 -0.07
N PHE A 34 -3.24 -9.75 0.82
CA PHE A 34 -4.48 -9.27 1.43
C PHE A 34 -4.28 -8.21 2.52
N PHE A 35 -3.05 -8.06 3.04
CA PHE A 35 -2.76 -7.14 4.15
C PHE A 35 -3.03 -5.67 3.79
N ALA A 36 -2.60 -5.24 2.60
CA ALA A 36 -2.89 -3.90 2.11
C ALA A 36 -4.40 -3.64 1.99
N GLY A 37 -5.16 -4.64 1.49
CA GLY A 37 -6.62 -4.58 1.43
C GLY A 37 -7.28 -4.53 2.82
N THR A 38 -6.76 -5.29 3.78
CA THR A 38 -7.25 -5.28 5.17
C THR A 38 -7.09 -3.90 5.80
N LEU A 39 -5.90 -3.31 5.68
CA LEU A 39 -5.64 -1.96 6.18
C LEU A 39 -6.48 -0.91 5.43
N ALA A 40 -6.70 -1.08 4.14
CA ALA A 40 -7.56 -0.21 3.35
C ALA A 40 -9.02 -0.26 3.84
N HIS A 41 -9.58 -1.44 4.09
CA HIS A 41 -10.92 -1.56 4.67
C HIS A 41 -10.99 -0.99 6.10
N SER A 42 -9.94 -1.17 6.89
CA SER A 42 -9.84 -0.59 8.24
C SER A 42 -9.79 0.94 8.22
N ALA A 43 -9.29 1.51 7.15
CA ALA A 43 -9.24 2.95 6.99
C ALA A 43 -10.64 3.58 6.95
N LEU A 44 -11.67 2.87 6.46
CA LEU A 44 -13.06 3.35 6.56
C LEU A 44 -13.46 3.54 8.04
N LEU A 45 -13.14 2.57 8.90
CA LEU A 45 -13.36 2.72 10.34
C LEU A 45 -12.58 3.90 10.92
N GLY A 46 -11.33 4.09 10.48
CA GLY A 46 -10.51 5.24 10.87
C GLY A 46 -11.12 6.58 10.47
N VAL A 47 -11.62 6.70 9.22
CA VAL A 47 -12.31 7.91 8.75
C VAL A 47 -13.60 8.14 9.52
N THR A 48 -14.38 7.09 9.79
CA THR A 48 -15.61 7.18 10.57
C THR A 48 -15.34 7.70 11.98
N LEU A 49 -14.31 7.19 12.65
CA LEU A 49 -13.91 7.67 13.97
C LEU A 49 -13.39 9.11 13.91
N ALA A 50 -12.69 9.52 12.86
CA ALA A 50 -12.27 10.89 12.66
C ALA A 50 -13.47 11.85 12.60
N LEU A 51 -14.54 11.45 11.91
CA LEU A 51 -15.78 12.24 11.80
C LEU A 51 -16.54 12.34 13.14
N VAL A 52 -16.58 11.23 13.90
CA VAL A 52 -17.27 11.20 15.20
C VAL A 52 -16.52 12.02 16.26
N LEU A 53 -15.20 11.94 16.26
CA LEU A 53 -14.34 12.55 17.28
C LEU A 53 -13.73 13.89 16.85
N GLU A 54 -14.10 14.39 15.66
CA GLU A 54 -13.58 15.63 15.06
C GLU A 54 -12.04 15.66 14.98
N LEU A 55 -11.43 14.49 14.69
CA LEU A 55 -9.98 14.33 14.60
C LEU A 55 -9.49 14.49 13.16
N ASN A 56 -8.17 14.66 13.01
CA ASN A 56 -7.54 14.62 11.69
C ASN A 56 -7.69 13.23 11.06
N ILE A 57 -8.20 13.18 9.81
CA ILE A 57 -8.50 11.92 9.11
C ILE A 57 -7.25 11.04 8.97
N ALA A 58 -6.11 11.60 8.53
CA ALA A 58 -4.89 10.83 8.34
C ALA A 58 -4.37 10.23 9.66
N PHE A 59 -4.46 11.01 10.76
CA PHE A 59 -4.07 10.53 12.08
C PHE A 59 -4.98 9.41 12.56
N SER A 60 -6.29 9.55 12.41
CA SER A 60 -7.28 8.55 12.84
C SER A 60 -7.16 7.25 12.05
N VAL A 61 -6.97 7.35 10.72
CA VAL A 61 -6.70 6.20 9.85
C VAL A 61 -5.41 5.49 10.26
N PHE A 62 -4.34 6.25 10.52
CA PHE A 62 -3.08 5.68 10.99
C PHE A 62 -3.25 4.93 12.31
N LEU A 63 -3.94 5.55 13.28
CA LEU A 63 -4.18 4.96 14.60
C LEU A 63 -4.94 3.62 14.49
N ILE A 64 -6.06 3.61 13.77
CA ILE A 64 -6.87 2.40 13.58
C ILE A 64 -6.09 1.33 12.81
N SER A 65 -5.38 1.70 11.76
CA SER A 65 -4.55 0.76 10.99
C SER A 65 -3.43 0.18 11.85
N ALA A 66 -2.80 0.98 12.72
CA ALA A 66 -1.78 0.51 13.65
C ALA A 66 -2.36 -0.43 14.73
N VAL A 67 -3.53 -0.12 15.27
CA VAL A 67 -4.23 -0.99 16.24
C VAL A 67 -4.56 -2.33 15.60
N LEU A 68 -5.11 -2.34 14.39
CA LEU A 68 -5.44 -3.59 13.69
C LEU A 68 -4.18 -4.38 13.27
N ALA A 69 -3.10 -3.69 12.95
CA ALA A 69 -1.81 -4.29 12.71
C ALA A 69 -1.27 -5.04 13.94
N ILE A 70 -1.35 -4.41 15.12
CA ILE A 70 -0.96 -5.03 16.41
C ILE A 70 -1.91 -6.19 16.73
N LEU A 71 -3.21 -6.01 16.51
CA LEU A 71 -4.21 -7.05 16.75
C LEU A 71 -3.95 -8.27 15.86
N LEU A 72 -3.59 -8.07 14.58
CA LEU A 72 -3.20 -9.16 13.69
C LEU A 72 -2.02 -9.96 14.25
N LEU A 73 -0.95 -9.28 14.68
CA LEU A 73 0.22 -9.93 15.27
C LEU A 73 -0.13 -10.74 16.52
N GLN A 74 -1.03 -10.22 17.37
CA GLN A 74 -1.51 -10.95 18.53
C GLN A 74 -2.37 -12.17 18.16
N LEU A 75 -3.24 -12.03 17.17
CA LEU A 75 -4.08 -13.15 16.71
C LEU A 75 -3.26 -14.26 16.06
N GLN A 76 -2.22 -13.91 15.32
CA GLN A 76 -1.27 -14.88 14.74
C GLN A 76 -0.59 -15.77 15.81
N THR A 77 -0.34 -15.22 17.00
CA THR A 77 0.27 -15.99 18.09
C THR A 77 -0.74 -16.74 18.96
N LYS A 78 -1.99 -16.28 19.01
CA LYS A 78 -3.04 -16.85 19.89
C LYS A 78 -3.98 -17.83 19.20
N THR A 79 -3.96 -17.89 17.86
CA THR A 79 -4.86 -18.75 17.09
C THR A 79 -4.08 -19.60 16.12
N ASN A 80 -4.66 -20.74 15.72
CA ASN A 80 -4.11 -21.61 14.67
C ASN A 80 -4.72 -21.30 13.30
N LEU A 81 -5.30 -20.11 13.12
CA LEU A 81 -5.90 -19.70 11.85
C LEU A 81 -4.81 -19.27 10.85
N PRO A 82 -4.96 -19.59 9.55
CA PRO A 82 -4.06 -19.10 8.53
C PRO A 82 -4.13 -17.57 8.42
N ASN A 83 -3.03 -16.94 8.03
CA ASN A 83 -2.93 -15.48 7.93
C ASN A 83 -4.03 -14.85 7.07
N ASP A 84 -4.40 -15.50 5.96
CA ASP A 84 -5.43 -15.00 5.05
C ASP A 84 -6.82 -14.96 5.72
N ALA A 85 -7.13 -15.95 6.58
CA ALA A 85 -8.38 -15.95 7.35
C ALA A 85 -8.41 -14.83 8.38
N LEU A 86 -7.29 -14.59 9.10
CA LEU A 86 -7.16 -13.48 10.05
C LEU A 86 -7.28 -12.13 9.36
N LEU A 87 -6.64 -11.96 8.21
CA LEU A 87 -6.73 -10.75 7.41
C LEU A 87 -8.16 -10.50 6.91
N GLY A 88 -8.83 -11.54 6.41
CA GLY A 88 -10.23 -11.45 6.00
C GLY A 88 -11.17 -11.09 7.16
N LEU A 89 -10.97 -11.72 8.33
CA LEU A 89 -11.74 -11.43 9.53
C LEU A 89 -11.60 -9.97 9.94
N LEU A 90 -10.37 -9.46 10.04
CA LEU A 90 -10.09 -8.08 10.42
C LEU A 90 -10.61 -7.08 9.38
N ALA A 91 -10.47 -7.38 8.09
CA ALA A 91 -10.97 -6.54 7.00
C ALA A 91 -12.48 -6.36 7.07
N HIS A 92 -13.21 -7.48 7.09
CA HIS A 92 -14.67 -7.44 7.08
C HIS A 92 -15.25 -6.91 8.40
N SER A 93 -14.66 -7.25 9.55
CA SER A 93 -15.10 -6.73 10.83
C SER A 93 -14.91 -5.22 10.94
N SER A 94 -13.75 -4.69 10.56
CA SER A 94 -13.50 -3.25 10.60
C SER A 94 -14.39 -2.48 9.63
N LEU A 95 -14.60 -3.01 8.42
CA LEU A 95 -15.51 -2.44 7.45
C LEU A 95 -16.95 -2.41 7.99
N ALA A 96 -17.43 -3.53 8.54
CA ALA A 96 -18.79 -3.63 9.10
C ALA A 96 -19.00 -2.65 10.26
N ILE A 97 -18.07 -2.58 11.21
CA ILE A 97 -18.13 -1.65 12.33
C ILE A 97 -18.15 -0.21 11.81
N GLY A 98 -17.27 0.14 10.85
CA GLY A 98 -17.25 1.47 10.24
C GLY A 98 -18.59 1.84 9.61
N LEU A 99 -19.20 0.94 8.81
CA LEU A 99 -20.50 1.17 8.18
C LEU A 99 -21.63 1.29 9.20
N VAL A 100 -21.63 0.51 10.26
CA VAL A 100 -22.63 0.62 11.35
C VAL A 100 -22.53 1.99 12.02
N ILE A 101 -21.32 2.46 12.34
CA ILE A 101 -21.14 3.78 12.97
C ILE A 101 -21.59 4.89 12.03
N ILE A 102 -21.24 4.83 10.72
CA ILE A 102 -21.72 5.80 9.72
C ILE A 102 -23.24 5.82 9.65
N GLY A 103 -23.90 4.64 9.75
CA GLY A 103 -25.37 4.53 9.75
C GLY A 103 -26.06 5.29 10.90
N PHE A 104 -25.38 5.51 12.02
CA PHE A 104 -25.88 6.36 13.12
C PHE A 104 -25.67 7.86 12.88
N LEU A 105 -24.79 8.23 11.94
CA LEU A 105 -24.46 9.63 11.63
C LEU A 105 -25.40 10.19 10.53
N THR A 106 -26.67 10.35 10.83
CA THR A 106 -27.70 10.76 9.85
C THR A 106 -27.45 12.15 9.24
N THR A 107 -26.67 12.99 9.88
CA THR A 107 -26.38 14.38 9.47
C THR A 107 -25.17 14.50 8.56
N ILE A 108 -24.28 13.50 8.51
CA ILE A 108 -23.04 13.55 7.76
C ILE A 108 -23.19 12.77 6.45
N ARG A 109 -23.15 13.46 5.31
CA ARG A 109 -23.05 12.82 3.99
C ARG A 109 -21.61 12.42 3.76
N PHE A 110 -21.30 11.14 3.92
CA PHE A 110 -19.98 10.61 3.68
C PHE A 110 -19.84 10.11 2.23
N ASP A 111 -18.88 10.66 1.51
CA ASP A 111 -18.59 10.25 0.14
C ASP A 111 -17.66 9.01 0.16
N VAL A 112 -18.28 7.83 0.18
CA VAL A 112 -17.57 6.52 0.10
C VAL A 112 -16.82 6.39 -1.23
N MET A 113 -17.37 6.91 -2.34
CA MET A 113 -16.74 6.82 -3.65
C MET A 113 -15.47 7.67 -3.71
N GLY A 114 -15.50 8.88 -3.15
CA GLY A 114 -14.32 9.71 -3.02
C GLY A 114 -13.21 9.04 -2.20
N LEU A 115 -13.55 8.30 -1.14
CA LEU A 115 -12.58 7.54 -0.37
C LEU A 115 -11.99 6.36 -1.15
N LEU A 116 -12.81 5.64 -1.92
CA LEU A 116 -12.37 4.48 -2.68
C LEU A 116 -11.44 4.86 -3.83
N PHE A 117 -11.81 5.86 -4.61
CA PHE A 117 -11.07 6.25 -5.81
C PHE A 117 -10.01 7.32 -5.54
N GLY A 118 -10.19 8.13 -4.49
CA GLY A 118 -9.34 9.29 -4.25
C GLY A 118 -9.45 10.32 -5.36
N ASP A 119 -8.71 11.40 -5.23
CA ASP A 119 -8.52 12.39 -6.30
C ASP A 119 -7.07 12.88 -6.31
N ILE A 120 -6.22 12.14 -7.03
CA ILE A 120 -4.80 12.50 -7.17
C ILE A 120 -4.61 13.83 -7.92
N LEU A 121 -5.61 14.29 -8.68
CA LEU A 121 -5.55 15.58 -9.38
C LEU A 121 -5.82 16.76 -8.45
N ALA A 122 -6.52 16.55 -7.32
CA ALA A 122 -6.80 17.56 -6.30
C ALA A 122 -5.69 17.73 -5.24
N VAL A 123 -4.50 17.13 -5.45
CA VAL A 123 -3.37 17.19 -4.51
C VAL A 123 -2.92 18.62 -4.26
N SER A 124 -2.87 19.01 -2.98
CA SER A 124 -2.35 20.30 -2.52
C SER A 124 -0.83 20.26 -2.31
N GLN A 125 -0.21 21.42 -2.15
CA GLN A 125 1.23 21.50 -1.82
C GLN A 125 1.54 20.91 -0.45
N SER A 126 0.64 21.03 0.52
CA SER A 126 0.78 20.41 1.84
C SER A 126 0.72 18.87 1.77
N ASP A 127 -0.11 18.33 0.90
CA ASP A 127 -0.18 16.88 0.67
C ASP A 127 1.13 16.36 0.03
N LEU A 128 1.76 17.13 -0.88
CA LEU A 128 3.08 16.80 -1.43
C LEU A 128 4.15 16.73 -0.33
N LEU A 129 4.18 17.71 0.58
CA LEU A 129 5.11 17.70 1.70
C LEU A 129 4.89 16.48 2.61
N LEU A 130 3.64 16.11 2.86
CA LEU A 130 3.29 14.94 3.65
C LEU A 130 3.76 13.63 2.97
N ILE A 131 3.53 13.47 1.65
CA ILE A 131 3.95 12.29 0.89
C ILE A 131 5.47 12.18 0.89
N TRP A 132 6.18 13.24 0.52
CA TRP A 132 7.64 13.19 0.41
C TRP A 132 8.32 13.12 1.77
N GLY A 133 7.90 13.94 2.75
CA GLY A 133 8.44 13.91 4.11
C GLY A 133 8.18 12.58 4.83
N GLY A 134 6.91 12.14 4.84
CA GLY A 134 6.52 10.84 5.40
C GLY A 134 7.14 9.67 4.64
N GLY A 135 7.21 9.78 3.31
CA GLY A 135 7.81 8.78 2.45
C GLY A 135 9.31 8.58 2.69
N VAL A 136 10.08 9.67 2.78
CA VAL A 136 11.51 9.63 3.13
C VAL A 136 11.71 8.99 4.49
N PHE A 137 10.90 9.37 5.48
CA PHE A 137 10.94 8.78 6.81
C PHE A 137 10.67 7.26 6.79
N ILE A 138 9.63 6.81 6.06
CA ILE A 138 9.32 5.39 5.87
C ILE A 138 10.48 4.65 5.21
N LEU A 139 11.07 5.21 4.14
CA LEU A 139 12.19 4.58 3.42
C LEU A 139 13.46 4.52 4.26
N ILE A 140 13.74 5.53 5.09
CA ILE A 140 14.88 5.50 6.02
C ILE A 140 14.71 4.37 7.03
N ILE A 141 13.53 4.25 7.67
CA ILE A 141 13.28 3.16 8.62
C ILE A 141 13.37 1.81 7.92
N LEU A 142 12.75 1.66 6.74
CA LEU A 142 12.81 0.43 5.97
C LEU A 142 14.26 0.05 5.62
N LYS A 143 15.11 1.01 5.26
CA LYS A 143 16.54 0.79 5.00
C LYS A 143 17.28 0.31 6.24
N ILE A 144 16.99 0.88 7.41
CA ILE A 144 17.61 0.48 8.69
C ILE A 144 17.24 -0.97 9.03
N ILE A 145 15.96 -1.34 8.90
CA ILE A 145 15.47 -2.68 9.22
C ILE A 145 15.60 -3.68 8.07
N TRP A 146 16.15 -3.28 6.91
CA TRP A 146 16.18 -4.08 5.68
C TRP A 146 16.77 -5.48 5.91
N LYS A 147 17.97 -5.55 6.47
CA LYS A 147 18.68 -6.82 6.67
C LYS A 147 17.92 -7.78 7.59
N PRO A 148 17.55 -7.39 8.83
CA PRO A 148 16.83 -8.29 9.73
C PRO A 148 15.40 -8.62 9.24
N LEU A 149 14.71 -7.67 8.59
CA LEU A 149 13.41 -7.91 8.02
C LEU A 149 13.48 -8.91 6.85
N PHE A 150 14.49 -8.78 5.99
CA PHE A 150 14.71 -9.70 4.87
C PHE A 150 15.12 -11.10 5.36
N ALA A 151 16.03 -11.20 6.34
CA ALA A 151 16.42 -12.46 6.96
C ALA A 151 15.21 -13.21 7.56
N SER A 152 14.38 -12.50 8.33
CA SER A 152 13.14 -13.05 8.89
C SER A 152 12.10 -13.46 7.85
N THR A 153 12.14 -12.86 6.67
CA THR A 153 11.26 -13.21 5.54
C THR A 153 11.69 -14.50 4.85
N ILE A 154 13.00 -14.82 4.84
CA ILE A 154 13.55 -16.06 4.28
C ILE A 154 13.34 -17.21 5.25
N ASN A 155 13.77 -17.05 6.51
CA ASN A 155 13.62 -18.07 7.54
C ASN A 155 13.52 -17.40 8.92
N TYR A 156 12.35 -17.52 9.55
CA TYR A 156 12.06 -16.94 10.84
C TYR A 156 12.93 -17.52 11.96
N ASP A 157 13.08 -18.86 12.01
CA ASP A 157 13.79 -19.53 13.09
C ASP A 157 15.30 -19.30 12.99
N LEU A 158 15.85 -19.27 11.77
CA LEU A 158 17.27 -18.97 11.55
C LEU A 158 17.58 -17.52 11.96
N ALA A 159 16.76 -16.56 11.58
CA ALA A 159 16.94 -15.16 11.98
C ALA A 159 16.90 -15.00 13.52
N LYS A 160 16.01 -15.76 14.18
CA LYS A 160 15.93 -15.77 15.64
C LYS A 160 17.17 -16.42 16.28
N ALA A 161 17.67 -17.51 15.70
CA ALA A 161 18.90 -18.18 16.16
C ALA A 161 20.14 -17.29 16.03
N GLU A 162 20.18 -16.41 15.02
CA GLU A 162 21.24 -15.41 14.83
C GLU A 162 21.11 -14.18 15.76
N GLY A 163 20.18 -14.22 16.74
CA GLY A 163 19.99 -13.15 17.71
C GLY A 163 19.16 -11.96 17.22
N MET A 164 18.57 -12.06 16.03
CA MET A 164 17.61 -11.05 15.56
C MET A 164 16.27 -11.23 16.29
N ASN A 165 15.46 -10.18 16.31
CA ASN A 165 14.10 -10.24 16.83
C ASN A 165 13.08 -10.09 15.68
N PRO A 166 12.68 -11.20 15.01
CA PRO A 166 11.76 -11.16 13.87
C PRO A 166 10.44 -10.47 14.17
N ASP A 167 9.87 -10.68 15.36
CA ASP A 167 8.58 -10.10 15.76
C ASP A 167 8.63 -8.57 15.79
N ARG A 168 9.72 -8.02 16.34
CA ARG A 168 9.94 -6.58 16.37
C ARG A 168 10.01 -5.98 14.96
N TYR A 169 10.77 -6.59 14.06
CA TYR A 169 10.91 -6.08 12.69
C TYR A 169 9.63 -6.27 11.88
N ASN A 170 8.87 -7.32 12.15
CA ASN A 170 7.55 -7.54 11.59
C ASN A 170 6.57 -6.46 12.06
N ALA A 171 6.57 -6.13 13.35
CA ALA A 171 5.73 -5.07 13.90
C ALA A 171 6.08 -3.69 13.29
N ILE A 172 7.37 -3.36 13.18
CA ILE A 172 7.81 -2.12 12.54
C ILE A 172 7.34 -2.06 11.07
N PHE A 173 7.55 -3.14 10.30
CA PHE A 173 7.08 -3.20 8.91
C PHE A 173 5.58 -3.00 8.79
N THR A 174 4.80 -3.62 9.67
CA THR A 174 3.34 -3.50 9.69
C THR A 174 2.89 -2.06 10.00
N ILE A 175 3.60 -1.36 10.91
CA ILE A 175 3.36 0.06 11.21
C ILE A 175 3.74 0.95 10.01
N LEU A 176 4.84 0.66 9.30
CA LEU A 176 5.21 1.38 8.07
C LEU A 176 4.13 1.24 6.99
N MET A 177 3.53 0.05 6.85
CA MET A 177 2.41 -0.19 5.95
C MET A 177 1.17 0.62 6.35
N ALA A 178 0.85 0.69 7.63
CA ALA A 178 -0.23 1.54 8.13
C ALA A 178 0.03 3.03 7.85
N ALA A 179 1.27 3.48 8.02
CA ALA A 179 1.67 4.86 7.77
C ALA A 179 1.51 5.26 6.30
N ILE A 180 1.99 4.44 5.35
CA ILE A 180 1.85 4.77 3.92
C ILE A 180 0.38 4.79 3.48
N ILE A 181 -0.45 3.87 3.99
CA ILE A 181 -1.88 3.86 3.68
C ILE A 181 -2.55 5.12 4.23
N ALA A 182 -2.26 5.50 5.48
CA ALA A 182 -2.84 6.69 6.09
C ALA A 182 -2.45 7.99 5.36
N ILE A 183 -1.20 8.10 4.91
CA ILE A 183 -0.73 9.25 4.12
C ILE A 183 -1.42 9.30 2.75
N SER A 184 -1.59 8.15 2.12
CA SER A 184 -2.01 8.07 0.73
C SER A 184 -3.52 8.04 0.53
N ILE A 185 -4.30 7.60 1.54
CA ILE A 185 -5.74 7.33 1.37
C ILE A 185 -6.54 8.54 0.89
N LYS A 186 -6.27 9.71 1.45
CA LYS A 186 -6.97 10.97 1.09
C LYS A 186 -6.68 11.37 -0.36
N ILE A 187 -5.48 11.05 -0.84
CA ILE A 187 -4.92 11.57 -2.09
C ILE A 187 -5.23 10.63 -3.25
N VAL A 188 -4.91 9.35 -3.07
CA VAL A 188 -5.01 8.35 -4.15
C VAL A 188 -6.14 7.35 -3.95
N GLY A 189 -6.78 7.38 -2.80
CA GLY A 189 -7.85 6.44 -2.45
C GLY A 189 -7.38 5.02 -2.15
N LEU A 190 -8.32 4.22 -1.66
CA LEU A 190 -8.06 2.83 -1.25
C LEU A 190 -7.66 1.94 -2.41
N LEU A 191 -8.32 2.08 -3.55
CA LEU A 191 -8.09 1.23 -4.72
C LEU A 191 -6.67 1.41 -5.25
N LEU A 192 -6.22 2.66 -5.42
CA LEU A 192 -4.94 2.95 -6.03
C LEU A 192 -3.78 2.54 -5.11
N ILE A 193 -3.85 2.83 -3.80
CA ILE A 193 -2.76 2.47 -2.88
C ILE A 193 -2.58 0.96 -2.75
N THR A 194 -3.67 0.20 -2.68
CA THR A 194 -3.59 -1.28 -2.61
C THR A 194 -3.05 -1.88 -3.89
N GLY A 195 -3.49 -1.39 -5.05
CA GLY A 195 -2.98 -1.82 -6.35
C GLY A 195 -1.52 -1.48 -6.55
N MET A 196 -1.07 -0.29 -6.16
CA MET A 196 0.32 0.15 -6.27
C MET A 196 1.28 -0.63 -5.35
N LEU A 197 0.81 -1.16 -4.23
CA LEU A 197 1.60 -2.04 -3.37
C LEU A 197 1.78 -3.45 -3.95
N ILE A 198 0.83 -3.93 -4.75
CA ILE A 198 0.83 -5.32 -5.20
C ILE A 198 1.29 -5.46 -6.65
N ILE A 199 0.67 -4.73 -7.59
CA ILE A 199 0.83 -4.99 -9.03
C ILE A 199 2.25 -4.69 -9.52
N PRO A 200 2.89 -3.55 -9.21
CA PRO A 200 4.27 -3.30 -9.63
C PRO A 200 5.28 -4.28 -9.02
N ALA A 201 5.06 -4.72 -7.78
CA ALA A 201 5.90 -5.72 -7.14
C ALA A 201 5.73 -7.12 -7.75
N ALA A 202 4.49 -7.49 -8.12
CA ALA A 202 4.20 -8.73 -8.85
C ALA A 202 4.83 -8.73 -10.25
N LEU A 203 4.73 -7.61 -10.99
CA LEU A 203 5.44 -7.40 -12.25
C LEU A 203 6.95 -7.61 -12.07
N ALA A 204 7.54 -6.95 -11.08
CA ALA A 204 8.96 -7.03 -10.80
C ALA A 204 9.40 -8.47 -10.45
N ARG A 205 8.57 -9.23 -9.76
CA ARG A 205 8.84 -10.64 -9.44
C ARG A 205 9.05 -11.50 -10.68
N ASN A 206 8.33 -11.21 -11.77
CA ASN A 206 8.43 -11.96 -13.02
C ASN A 206 9.73 -11.70 -13.80
N ILE A 207 10.34 -10.53 -13.62
CA ILE A 207 11.47 -10.08 -14.45
C ILE A 207 12.79 -9.96 -13.70
N SER A 208 12.78 -10.14 -12.37
CA SER A 208 13.95 -9.91 -11.50
C SER A 208 14.57 -11.21 -11.01
N ASN A 209 15.90 -11.25 -10.95
CA ASN A 209 16.67 -12.40 -10.52
C ASN A 209 17.21 -12.27 -9.07
N ASN A 210 17.20 -11.05 -8.53
CA ASN A 210 17.68 -10.79 -7.16
C ASN A 210 16.81 -9.73 -6.47
N PRO A 211 16.85 -9.65 -5.11
CA PRO A 211 15.99 -8.76 -4.34
C PRO A 211 16.13 -7.28 -4.70
N LEU A 212 17.35 -6.80 -4.90
CA LEU A 212 17.60 -5.39 -5.23
C LEU A 212 17.06 -5.03 -6.62
N GLN A 213 17.25 -5.94 -7.59
CA GLN A 213 16.67 -5.78 -8.91
C GLN A 213 15.14 -5.78 -8.86
N MET A 214 14.54 -6.60 -7.99
CA MET A 214 13.09 -6.63 -7.82
C MET A 214 12.57 -5.29 -7.28
N VAL A 215 13.25 -4.70 -6.28
CA VAL A 215 12.87 -3.38 -5.76
C VAL A 215 12.98 -2.30 -6.83
N ALA A 216 14.10 -2.26 -7.57
CA ALA A 216 14.28 -1.29 -8.64
C ALA A 216 13.20 -1.46 -9.73
N SER A 217 12.95 -2.70 -10.17
CA SER A 217 11.93 -2.99 -11.19
C SER A 217 10.51 -2.67 -10.71
N ALA A 218 10.18 -2.93 -9.44
CA ALA A 218 8.89 -2.57 -8.85
C ALA A 218 8.68 -1.05 -8.82
N THR A 219 9.71 -0.32 -8.40
CA THR A 219 9.68 1.14 -8.37
C THR A 219 9.51 1.73 -9.77
N ILE A 220 10.31 1.27 -10.74
CA ILE A 220 10.20 1.70 -12.14
C ILE A 220 8.83 1.34 -12.72
N GLY A 221 8.34 0.11 -12.48
CA GLY A 221 7.01 -0.32 -12.89
C GLY A 221 5.90 0.56 -12.32
N GLY A 222 6.02 0.94 -11.04
CA GLY A 222 5.10 1.87 -10.38
C GLY A 222 5.13 3.26 -11.00
N LEU A 223 6.32 3.83 -11.24
CA LEU A 223 6.49 5.13 -11.90
C LEU A 223 5.89 5.14 -13.32
N LEU A 224 6.16 4.10 -14.10
CA LEU A 224 5.59 3.97 -15.46
C LEU A 224 4.07 3.85 -15.41
N SER A 225 3.51 3.10 -14.44
CA SER A 225 2.07 2.95 -14.27
C SER A 225 1.40 4.29 -13.99
N ILE A 226 1.99 5.12 -13.13
CA ILE A 226 1.49 6.46 -12.81
C ILE A 226 1.56 7.36 -14.04
N PHE A 227 2.71 7.40 -14.72
CA PHE A 227 2.87 8.22 -15.90
C PHE A 227 1.86 7.85 -16.99
N ILE A 228 1.82 6.58 -17.42
CA ILE A 228 0.90 6.10 -18.45
C ILE A 228 -0.56 6.29 -18.01
N GLY A 229 -0.89 5.96 -16.77
CA GLY A 229 -2.25 6.05 -16.25
C GLY A 229 -2.77 7.48 -16.18
N LEU A 230 -1.97 8.44 -15.69
CA LEU A 230 -2.36 9.85 -15.63
C LEU A 230 -2.51 10.47 -17.02
N PHE A 231 -1.57 10.20 -17.95
CA PHE A 231 -1.71 10.66 -19.33
C PHE A 231 -2.92 10.04 -20.04
N SER A 232 -3.19 8.76 -19.80
CA SER A 232 -4.38 8.09 -20.34
C SER A 232 -5.66 8.70 -19.75
N SER A 233 -5.69 8.94 -18.45
CA SER A 233 -6.82 9.59 -17.76
C SER A 233 -7.12 10.97 -18.36
N LEU A 234 -6.09 11.77 -18.59
CA LEU A 234 -6.23 13.11 -19.20
C LEU A 234 -6.76 13.02 -20.64
N LYS A 235 -6.23 12.08 -21.43
CA LYS A 235 -6.59 11.94 -22.85
C LYS A 235 -8.00 11.38 -23.06
N PHE A 236 -8.40 10.41 -22.23
CA PHE A 236 -9.69 9.72 -22.37
C PHE A 236 -10.76 10.22 -21.39
N ASN A 237 -10.44 11.23 -20.58
CA ASN A 237 -11.34 11.84 -19.58
C ASN A 237 -11.92 10.77 -18.62
N THR A 238 -11.06 9.88 -18.10
CA THR A 238 -11.40 8.78 -17.20
C THR A 238 -10.89 9.04 -15.78
N ALA A 239 -11.41 8.31 -14.79
CA ALA A 239 -10.93 8.41 -13.41
C ALA A 239 -9.45 8.04 -13.30
N SER A 240 -8.64 8.89 -12.66
CA SER A 240 -7.18 8.77 -12.58
C SER A 240 -6.71 7.51 -11.86
N GLY A 241 -7.30 7.19 -10.70
CA GLY A 241 -6.96 5.99 -9.92
C GLY A 241 -7.11 4.68 -10.71
N PRO A 242 -8.31 4.37 -11.23
CA PRO A 242 -8.53 3.19 -12.08
C PRO A 242 -7.63 3.15 -13.32
N SER A 243 -7.36 4.29 -13.95
CA SER A 243 -6.48 4.37 -15.14
C SER A 243 -5.05 3.97 -14.81
N ILE A 244 -4.52 4.39 -13.66
CA ILE A 244 -3.18 4.01 -13.19
C ILE A 244 -3.13 2.50 -12.90
N ILE A 245 -4.14 1.94 -12.23
CA ILE A 245 -4.21 0.51 -11.95
C ILE A 245 -4.29 -0.31 -13.24
N THR A 246 -5.09 0.15 -14.21
CA THR A 246 -5.19 -0.50 -15.53
C THR A 246 -3.85 -0.48 -16.27
N ALA A 247 -3.12 0.64 -16.23
CA ALA A 247 -1.77 0.74 -16.78
C ALA A 247 -0.81 -0.24 -16.09
N ALA A 248 -0.86 -0.33 -14.74
CA ALA A 248 -0.06 -1.28 -13.98
C ALA A 248 -0.36 -2.74 -14.37
N LEU A 249 -1.64 -3.09 -14.54
CA LEU A 249 -2.08 -4.42 -14.98
C LEU A 249 -1.55 -4.74 -16.39
N ILE A 250 -1.64 -3.80 -17.32
CA ILE A 250 -1.12 -3.98 -18.68
C ILE A 250 0.38 -4.25 -18.65
N LEU A 251 1.15 -3.46 -17.88
CA LEU A 251 2.58 -3.68 -17.69
C LEU A 251 2.88 -5.04 -17.06
N PHE A 252 2.08 -5.46 -16.08
CA PHE A 252 2.19 -6.80 -15.50
C PHE A 252 1.95 -7.90 -16.54
N CYS A 253 0.92 -7.79 -17.37
CA CYS A 253 0.65 -8.75 -18.46
C CYS A 253 1.83 -8.84 -19.45
N PHE A 254 2.45 -7.73 -19.81
CA PHE A 254 3.66 -7.74 -20.64
C PHE A 254 4.84 -8.44 -19.96
N SER A 255 4.96 -8.37 -18.65
CA SER A 255 6.02 -9.08 -17.91
C SER A 255 5.90 -10.61 -18.01
N LEU A 256 4.68 -11.14 -18.15
CA LEU A 256 4.42 -12.58 -18.29
C LEU A 256 4.96 -13.14 -19.62
N ILE A 257 4.92 -12.37 -20.68
CA ILE A 257 5.44 -12.76 -22.01
C ILE A 257 6.94 -13.01 -21.92
N LYS A 258 7.67 -12.13 -21.21
CA LYS A 258 9.12 -12.26 -21.01
C LYS A 258 9.47 -13.47 -20.13
N PHE A 259 8.65 -13.77 -19.13
CA PHE A 259 8.84 -14.92 -18.25
C PHE A 259 8.73 -16.26 -18.99
N LYS A 260 7.75 -16.40 -19.89
CA LYS A 260 7.56 -17.62 -20.71
C LYS A 260 8.79 -17.91 -21.59
N LYS A 261 9.35 -16.89 -22.23
CA LYS A 261 10.56 -17.03 -23.08
C LYS A 261 11.79 -17.48 -22.28
N TYR A 262 11.93 -17.05 -21.01
CA TYR A 262 13.06 -17.43 -20.15
C TYR A 262 12.92 -18.85 -19.59
N SER A 263 11.70 -19.32 -19.35
CA SER A 263 11.41 -20.69 -18.90
C SER A 263 11.62 -21.73 -19.99
N GLU A 264 11.38 -21.37 -21.26
CA GLU A 264 11.62 -22.24 -22.42
C GLU A 264 13.11 -22.38 -22.76
N LEU A 265 13.94 -21.36 -22.45
CA LEU A 265 15.40 -21.40 -22.66
C LEU A 265 16.15 -22.18 -21.57
N LYS A 266 15.48 -22.54 -20.45
CA LYS A 266 16.05 -23.32 -19.35
C LYS A 266 15.68 -24.82 -19.37
N LYS A 267 14.84 -25.23 -20.31
CA LYS A 267 14.55 -26.65 -20.62
C LYS A 267 15.44 -27.11 -21.76
#